data_d96aa46f9774e2fd464e407b2614b06f
#
_entry.id   d96aa46f9774e2fd464e407b2614b06f
#
_cell.length_a   1.000
_cell.length_b   1.000
_cell.length_c   1.000
_cell.angle_alpha   90.00
_cell.angle_beta   90.00
_cell.angle_gamma   90.00
#
_symmetry.space_group_name_H-M   'P 1'
#
loop_
_entity.id
_entity.type
_entity.pdbx_description
1 polymer ?
#
loop_
_entity_poly.entity_id
_entity_poly.type
_entity_poly.pdbx_seq_one_letter_code
_entity_poly.pdbx_strand_id
1 'polypeptide(L)'
;ASPMLKSRRINDNGTTIELIYTDFPDAGADSALQCCHNALKFFRRLYKIAGDEDIYMKFLLSASGTSGGYSRKNFIMLSSRTFNEYVLKNTAHEIGHFWWNKAPVESWHDWLNESFAEFSALQYIRHARGEKAYAAYIDAYRKETRHIRPIWGIDRNDREAHLALYRKGSVLLADLLVRVGEEPFFNFLAGVIQAHITNTSAFLDFAESRLGRKNRDWIEKRLKE
;
A
#
# COMPACT_ATOMS: atom_id res chain seq x y z
N ALA A 1 -9.76 -33.44 12.06
CA ALA A 1 -10.01 -33.31 10.63
C ALA A 1 -9.35 -31.99 10.20
N SER A 2 -8.45 -32.04 9.22
CA SER A 2 -7.94 -30.83 8.63
C SER A 2 -9.10 -30.07 7.98
N PRO A 3 -9.28 -28.77 8.22
CA PRO A 3 -10.29 -28.02 7.51
C PRO A 3 -10.03 -28.17 6.01
N MET A 4 -11.07 -28.44 5.24
CA MET A 4 -10.93 -28.58 3.79
C MET A 4 -10.53 -27.24 3.20
N LEU A 5 -9.35 -27.17 2.61
CA LEU A 5 -8.92 -26.03 1.83
C LEU A 5 -9.87 -25.83 0.66
N LYS A 6 -10.41 -24.63 0.57
CA LYS A 6 -11.21 -24.18 -0.58
C LYS A 6 -10.37 -23.26 -1.45
N SER A 7 -10.65 -23.20 -2.73
CA SER A 7 -10.02 -22.25 -3.64
C SER A 7 -11.02 -21.59 -4.59
N ARG A 8 -10.65 -20.40 -5.04
CA ARG A 8 -11.31 -19.64 -6.10
C ARG A 8 -10.24 -19.08 -7.03
N ARG A 9 -10.58 -18.83 -8.28
CA ARG A 9 -9.60 -18.36 -9.25
C ARG A 9 -10.20 -17.35 -10.22
N ILE A 10 -9.43 -16.32 -10.54
CA ILE A 10 -9.67 -15.39 -11.66
C ILE A 10 -8.52 -15.53 -12.66
N ASN A 11 -8.89 -15.64 -13.95
CA ASN A 11 -7.95 -15.52 -15.07
C ASN A 11 -8.44 -14.36 -15.94
N ASP A 12 -7.66 -13.32 -16.09
CA ASP A 12 -7.99 -12.15 -16.90
C ASP A 12 -6.71 -11.55 -17.51
N ASN A 13 -6.63 -11.56 -18.86
CA ASN A 13 -5.56 -10.90 -19.63
C ASN A 13 -4.14 -11.12 -19.06
N GLY A 14 -3.71 -12.39 -18.98
CA GLY A 14 -2.39 -12.76 -18.46
C GLY A 14 -2.27 -12.68 -16.93
N THR A 15 -3.31 -12.26 -16.21
CA THR A 15 -3.34 -12.26 -14.76
C THR A 15 -4.10 -13.45 -14.23
N THR A 16 -3.45 -14.28 -13.42
CA THR A 16 -4.08 -15.37 -12.69
C THR A 16 -3.96 -15.11 -11.19
N ILE A 17 -5.10 -15.05 -10.50
CA ILE A 17 -5.16 -14.94 -9.04
C ILE A 17 -5.85 -16.19 -8.51
N GLU A 18 -5.17 -16.92 -7.64
CA GLU A 18 -5.70 -18.06 -6.92
C GLU A 18 -5.89 -17.69 -5.45
N LEU A 19 -7.14 -17.57 -5.00
CA LEU A 19 -7.49 -17.42 -3.60
C LEU A 19 -7.62 -18.79 -2.95
N ILE A 20 -6.92 -18.98 -1.84
CA ILE A 20 -6.99 -20.18 -0.99
C ILE A 20 -7.51 -19.74 0.38
N TYR A 21 -8.51 -20.45 0.91
CA TYR A 21 -9.11 -20.09 2.19
C TYR A 21 -9.67 -21.29 2.97
N THR A 22 -9.79 -21.11 4.29
CA THR A 22 -10.51 -22.02 5.20
C THR A 22 -11.40 -21.18 6.11
N ASP A 23 -12.52 -21.75 6.55
CA ASP A 23 -13.41 -21.12 7.56
C ASP A 23 -13.82 -19.67 7.24
N PHE A 24 -13.94 -19.38 5.94
CA PHE A 24 -14.33 -18.06 5.42
C PHE A 24 -15.58 -18.24 4.55
N PRO A 25 -16.61 -17.36 4.66
CA PRO A 25 -17.81 -17.47 3.83
C PRO A 25 -17.51 -17.37 2.33
N ASP A 26 -18.09 -18.24 1.54
CA ASP A 26 -17.82 -18.32 0.09
C ASP A 26 -18.09 -17.00 -0.64
N ALA A 27 -19.21 -16.32 -0.35
CA ALA A 27 -19.50 -14.99 -0.91
C ALA A 27 -18.48 -13.93 -0.50
N GLY A 28 -17.93 -14.03 0.71
CA GLY A 28 -16.84 -13.18 1.18
C GLY A 28 -15.52 -13.48 0.46
N ALA A 29 -15.24 -14.74 0.18
CA ALA A 29 -14.06 -15.16 -0.58
C ALA A 29 -14.13 -14.65 -2.03
N ASP A 30 -15.28 -14.72 -2.67
CA ASP A 30 -15.50 -14.16 -4.00
C ASP A 30 -15.29 -12.65 -4.00
N SER A 31 -15.78 -11.94 -2.98
CA SER A 31 -15.57 -10.49 -2.79
C SER A 31 -14.10 -10.14 -2.58
N ALA A 32 -13.37 -10.92 -1.78
CA ALA A 32 -11.94 -10.71 -1.54
C ALA A 32 -11.10 -10.94 -2.81
N LEU A 33 -11.42 -12.00 -3.56
CA LEU A 33 -10.76 -12.30 -4.82
C LEU A 33 -11.01 -11.19 -5.86
N GLN A 34 -12.25 -10.69 -5.96
CA GLN A 34 -12.60 -9.60 -6.85
C GLN A 34 -11.92 -8.29 -6.42
N CYS A 35 -11.84 -8.02 -5.11
CA CYS A 35 -11.11 -6.87 -4.56
C CYS A 35 -9.63 -6.91 -4.97
N CYS A 36 -8.98 -8.05 -4.80
CA CYS A 36 -7.59 -8.27 -5.17
C CYS A 36 -7.35 -7.98 -6.66
N HIS A 37 -8.18 -8.55 -7.53
CA HIS A 37 -8.11 -8.33 -8.98
C HIS A 37 -8.33 -6.86 -9.36
N ASN A 38 -9.33 -6.20 -8.77
CA ASN A 38 -9.63 -4.80 -9.04
C ASN A 38 -8.52 -3.86 -8.56
N ALA A 39 -7.93 -4.12 -7.37
CA ALA A 39 -6.81 -3.35 -6.85
C ALA A 39 -5.58 -3.44 -7.76
N LEU A 40 -5.25 -4.65 -8.23
CA LEU A 40 -4.15 -4.88 -9.16
C LEU A 40 -4.35 -4.09 -10.47
N LYS A 41 -5.55 -4.17 -11.07
CA LYS A 41 -5.90 -3.40 -12.28
C LYS A 41 -5.85 -1.89 -12.05
N PHE A 42 -6.32 -1.45 -10.89
CA PHE A 42 -6.29 -0.03 -10.52
C PHE A 42 -4.85 0.48 -10.43
N PHE A 43 -3.95 -0.21 -9.73
CA PHE A 43 -2.57 0.24 -9.56
C PHE A 43 -1.76 0.18 -10.84
N ARG A 44 -1.96 -0.81 -11.71
CA ARG A 44 -1.36 -0.83 -13.05
C ARG A 44 -1.68 0.44 -13.84
N ARG A 45 -2.94 0.89 -13.79
CA ARG A 45 -3.35 2.15 -14.45
C ARG A 45 -2.80 3.38 -13.73
N LEU A 46 -2.86 3.39 -12.40
CA LEU A 46 -2.44 4.54 -11.57
C LEU A 46 -0.96 4.86 -11.77
N TYR A 47 -0.12 3.84 -11.77
CA TYR A 47 1.34 3.99 -11.88
C TYR A 47 1.84 3.90 -13.33
N LYS A 48 0.94 3.73 -14.30
CA LYS A 48 1.29 3.66 -15.74
C LYS A 48 2.41 2.66 -16.05
N ILE A 49 2.52 1.61 -15.26
CA ILE A 49 3.48 0.54 -15.49
C ILE A 49 2.77 -0.50 -16.34
N ALA A 50 3.09 -0.49 -17.62
CA ALA A 50 2.70 -1.54 -18.54
C ALA A 50 3.44 -2.82 -18.08
N GLY A 51 2.72 -3.73 -17.49
CA GLY A 51 3.20 -5.08 -17.26
C GLY A 51 2.46 -5.98 -18.23
N ASP A 52 3.08 -6.27 -19.37
CA ASP A 52 2.64 -7.35 -20.27
C ASP A 52 3.07 -8.72 -19.72
N GLU A 53 3.67 -8.74 -18.54
CA GLU A 53 4.06 -9.98 -17.90
C GLU A 53 2.84 -10.67 -17.30
N ASP A 54 2.71 -11.95 -17.60
CA ASP A 54 1.76 -12.82 -16.95
C ASP A 54 2.00 -12.83 -15.44
N ILE A 55 0.99 -12.41 -14.67
CA ILE A 55 1.04 -12.46 -13.21
C ILE A 55 0.28 -13.69 -12.74
N TYR A 56 1.01 -14.60 -12.11
CA TYR A 56 0.40 -15.64 -11.29
C TYR A 56 0.59 -15.30 -9.81
N MET A 57 -0.51 -15.10 -9.08
CA MET A 57 -0.49 -14.72 -7.68
C MET A 57 -1.36 -15.64 -6.83
N LYS A 58 -0.86 -15.98 -5.64
CA LYS A 58 -1.65 -16.66 -4.60
C LYS A 58 -2.07 -15.69 -3.51
N PHE A 59 -3.33 -15.74 -3.16
CA PHE A 59 -3.91 -15.01 -2.05
C PHE A 59 -4.44 -16.00 -1.01
N LEU A 60 -3.87 -15.99 0.20
CA LEU A 60 -4.32 -16.81 1.31
C LEU A 60 -5.18 -15.98 2.28
N LEU A 61 -6.41 -16.43 2.50
CA LEU A 61 -7.26 -15.93 3.59
C LEU A 61 -7.28 -16.94 4.73
N SER A 62 -6.74 -16.55 5.87
CA SER A 62 -6.73 -17.36 7.09
C SER A 62 -7.75 -16.83 8.09
N ALA A 63 -8.53 -17.71 8.69
CA ALA A 63 -9.43 -17.38 9.81
C ALA A 63 -8.71 -17.31 11.17
N SER A 64 -7.37 -17.28 11.21
CA SER A 64 -6.62 -17.15 12.45
C SER A 64 -7.00 -15.87 13.19
N GLY A 65 -7.06 -15.90 14.51
CA GLY A 65 -7.57 -14.80 15.34
C GLY A 65 -6.65 -13.58 15.45
N THR A 66 -5.50 -13.55 14.74
CA THR A 66 -4.58 -12.43 14.70
C THR A 66 -4.83 -11.60 13.47
N SER A 67 -5.05 -10.29 13.63
CA SER A 67 -5.06 -9.36 12.52
C SER A 67 -3.65 -9.19 11.96
N GLY A 68 -3.50 -9.15 10.64
CA GLY A 68 -2.23 -8.92 9.97
C GLY A 68 -2.30 -9.27 8.49
N GLY A 69 -1.41 -8.66 7.72
CA GLY A 69 -1.18 -8.95 6.33
C GLY A 69 0.29 -9.28 6.08
N TYR A 70 0.56 -9.90 4.97
CA TYR A 70 1.90 -10.22 4.52
C TYR A 70 1.93 -10.33 3.01
N SER A 71 2.89 -9.67 2.39
CA SER A 71 3.11 -9.74 0.95
C SER A 71 4.55 -10.13 0.63
N ARG A 72 4.72 -10.99 -0.34
CA ARG A 72 6.04 -11.29 -0.87
C ARG A 72 5.97 -11.81 -2.29
N LYS A 73 6.59 -11.12 -3.23
CA LYS A 73 6.53 -11.47 -4.66
C LYS A 73 5.08 -11.68 -5.12
N ASN A 74 4.75 -12.90 -5.52
CA ASN A 74 3.44 -13.28 -6.04
C ASN A 74 2.55 -13.95 -4.98
N PHE A 75 2.73 -13.60 -3.72
CA PHE A 75 1.97 -14.18 -2.60
C PHE A 75 1.54 -13.08 -1.65
N ILE A 76 0.25 -13.09 -1.29
CA ILE A 76 -0.28 -12.27 -0.20
C ILE A 76 -1.06 -13.17 0.77
N MET A 77 -1.05 -12.79 2.05
CA MET A 77 -1.84 -13.44 3.09
C MET A 77 -2.53 -12.38 3.94
N LEU A 78 -3.77 -12.60 4.27
CA LEU A 78 -4.51 -11.81 5.25
C LEU A 78 -5.21 -12.72 6.25
N SER A 79 -5.31 -12.23 7.49
CA SER A 79 -6.09 -12.89 8.54
C SER A 79 -7.40 -12.14 8.77
N SER A 80 -8.51 -12.84 8.50
CA SER A 80 -9.87 -12.34 8.77
C SER A 80 -10.87 -13.50 8.70
N ARG A 81 -12.02 -13.33 9.35
CA ARG A 81 -13.12 -14.31 9.31
C ARG A 81 -14.23 -13.91 8.34
N THR A 82 -14.28 -12.68 7.91
CA THR A 82 -15.31 -12.16 7.00
C THR A 82 -14.74 -11.11 6.08
N PHE A 83 -15.33 -10.93 4.90
CA PHE A 83 -15.02 -9.80 4.05
C PHE A 83 -15.63 -8.53 4.64
N ASN A 84 -14.79 -7.55 4.93
CA ASN A 84 -15.15 -6.27 5.51
C ASN A 84 -14.19 -5.17 5.01
N GLU A 85 -14.33 -3.95 5.51
CA GLU A 85 -13.49 -2.81 5.12
C GLU A 85 -11.99 -3.03 5.43
N TYR A 86 -11.69 -3.77 6.51
CA TYR A 86 -10.32 -4.18 6.83
C TYR A 86 -9.73 -5.06 5.71
N VAL A 87 -10.45 -6.08 5.25
CA VAL A 87 -9.97 -6.96 4.17
C VAL A 87 -9.82 -6.18 2.87
N LEU A 88 -10.77 -5.30 2.54
CA LEU A 88 -10.73 -4.47 1.35
C LEU A 88 -9.49 -3.58 1.35
N LYS A 89 -9.25 -2.82 2.42
CA LYS A 89 -8.10 -1.91 2.53
C LYS A 89 -6.77 -2.67 2.55
N ASN A 90 -6.67 -3.72 3.38
CA ASN A 90 -5.39 -4.42 3.53
C ASN A 90 -5.06 -5.30 2.32
N THR A 91 -6.06 -5.84 1.59
CA THR A 91 -5.79 -6.48 0.29
C THR A 91 -5.12 -5.47 -0.67
N ALA A 92 -5.64 -4.25 -0.75
CA ALA A 92 -5.04 -3.21 -1.59
C ALA A 92 -3.64 -2.80 -1.10
N HIS A 93 -3.41 -2.74 0.23
CA HIS A 93 -2.10 -2.48 0.82
C HIS A 93 -1.07 -3.55 0.40
N GLU A 94 -1.40 -4.83 0.58
CA GLU A 94 -0.50 -5.93 0.22
C GLU A 94 -0.24 -5.98 -1.30
N ILE A 95 -1.22 -5.65 -2.13
CA ILE A 95 -1.02 -5.47 -3.57
C ILE A 95 -0.11 -4.27 -3.85
N GLY A 96 -0.20 -3.19 -3.09
CA GLY A 96 0.68 -2.01 -3.19
C GLY A 96 2.15 -2.38 -3.12
N HIS A 97 2.52 -3.37 -2.30
CA HIS A 97 3.89 -3.86 -2.19
C HIS A 97 4.47 -4.48 -3.49
N PHE A 98 3.67 -4.75 -4.50
CA PHE A 98 4.21 -5.19 -5.79
C PHE A 98 5.02 -4.07 -6.48
N TRP A 99 4.73 -2.82 -6.14
CA TRP A 99 5.47 -1.64 -6.60
C TRP A 99 6.40 -1.06 -5.52
N TRP A 100 6.01 -1.16 -4.25
CA TRP A 100 6.66 -0.54 -3.09
C TRP A 100 7.31 -1.60 -2.20
N ASN A 101 8.52 -2.06 -2.59
CA ASN A 101 9.22 -3.16 -1.91
C ASN A 101 10.75 -3.10 -2.05
N LYS A 102 11.31 -1.92 -2.36
CA LYS A 102 12.74 -1.80 -2.67
C LYS A 102 13.58 -1.28 -1.52
N ALA A 103 12.97 -0.63 -0.53
CA ALA A 103 13.69 -0.12 0.62
C ALA A 103 14.02 -1.24 1.64
N PRO A 104 15.11 -1.10 2.42
CA PRO A 104 15.46 -2.04 3.48
C PRO A 104 14.40 -2.07 4.59
N VAL A 105 13.80 -3.24 4.82
CA VAL A 105 12.67 -3.41 5.76
C VAL A 105 13.07 -3.30 7.23
N GLU A 106 14.35 -3.48 7.54
CA GLU A 106 14.90 -3.37 8.90
C GLU A 106 15.25 -1.94 9.31
N SER A 107 15.14 -0.99 8.40
CA SER A 107 15.50 0.42 8.64
C SER A 107 14.30 1.35 8.56
N TRP A 108 14.47 2.60 9.02
CA TRP A 108 13.44 3.62 8.85
C TRP A 108 13.15 3.97 7.38
N HIS A 109 14.02 3.61 6.45
CA HIS A 109 13.76 3.74 5.02
C HIS A 109 12.57 2.90 4.55
N ASP A 110 12.13 1.93 5.36
CA ASP A 110 10.93 1.14 5.13
C ASP A 110 9.64 1.98 4.99
N TRP A 111 9.66 3.25 5.39
CA TRP A 111 8.55 4.16 5.07
C TRP A 111 8.29 4.28 3.57
N LEU A 112 9.33 4.08 2.72
CA LEU A 112 9.18 4.05 1.26
C LEU A 112 8.42 2.82 0.77
N ASN A 113 8.40 1.74 1.55
CA ASN A 113 7.56 0.58 1.27
C ASN A 113 6.17 0.80 1.89
N GLU A 114 6.13 0.98 3.20
CA GLU A 114 4.90 0.92 3.99
C GLU A 114 3.97 2.13 3.80
N SER A 115 4.52 3.35 3.81
CA SER A 115 3.70 4.54 3.57
C SER A 115 3.14 4.57 2.15
N PHE A 116 3.93 4.12 1.18
CA PHE A 116 3.51 4.12 -0.21
C PHE A 116 2.50 3.01 -0.50
N ALA A 117 2.65 1.82 0.09
CA ALA A 117 1.65 0.76 0.00
C ALA A 117 0.34 1.19 0.70
N GLU A 118 0.43 1.80 1.89
CA GLU A 118 -0.73 2.31 2.63
C GLU A 118 -1.43 3.45 1.88
N PHE A 119 -0.68 4.41 1.34
CA PHE A 119 -1.23 5.47 0.50
C PHE A 119 -1.90 4.91 -0.76
N SER A 120 -1.29 3.91 -1.39
CA SER A 120 -1.88 3.20 -2.55
C SER A 120 -3.23 2.58 -2.17
N ALA A 121 -3.31 1.92 -1.02
CA ALA A 121 -4.56 1.37 -0.51
C ALA A 121 -5.62 2.45 -0.30
N LEU A 122 -5.23 3.63 0.22
CA LEU A 122 -6.15 4.75 0.38
C LEU A 122 -6.62 5.33 -0.96
N GLN A 123 -5.76 5.35 -1.99
CA GLN A 123 -6.19 5.71 -3.35
C GLN A 123 -7.18 4.68 -3.93
N TYR A 124 -7.00 3.40 -3.62
CA TYR A 124 -7.98 2.37 -3.99
C TYR A 124 -9.31 2.54 -3.23
N ILE A 125 -9.27 2.89 -1.93
CA ILE A 125 -10.47 3.27 -1.17
C ILE A 125 -11.18 4.47 -1.83
N ARG A 126 -10.43 5.51 -2.22
CA ARG A 126 -10.96 6.67 -2.96
C ARG A 126 -11.69 6.24 -4.24
N HIS A 127 -11.10 5.33 -4.99
CA HIS A 127 -11.68 4.77 -6.21
C HIS A 127 -12.93 3.92 -5.94
N ALA A 128 -12.89 3.05 -4.94
CA ALA A 128 -13.94 2.05 -4.67
C ALA A 128 -15.10 2.58 -3.82
N ARG A 129 -14.86 3.61 -2.97
CA ARG A 129 -15.80 4.15 -1.96
C ARG A 129 -16.02 5.65 -2.06
N GLY A 130 -15.27 6.34 -2.90
CA GLY A 130 -15.37 7.77 -3.12
C GLY A 130 -14.52 8.63 -2.19
N GLU A 131 -14.48 9.93 -2.50
CA GLU A 131 -13.66 10.94 -1.83
C GLU A 131 -13.92 11.03 -0.33
N LYS A 132 -15.19 10.93 0.10
CA LYS A 132 -15.56 11.02 1.52
C LYS A 132 -14.92 9.91 2.36
N ALA A 133 -14.84 8.69 1.84
CA ALA A 133 -14.20 7.58 2.53
C ALA A 133 -12.69 7.79 2.64
N TYR A 134 -12.06 8.23 1.55
CA TYR A 134 -10.64 8.58 1.54
C TYR A 134 -10.30 9.67 2.55
N ALA A 135 -11.05 10.77 2.54
CA ALA A 135 -10.86 11.89 3.46
C ALA A 135 -10.98 11.44 4.93
N ALA A 136 -11.95 10.59 5.25
CA ALA A 136 -12.13 10.06 6.60
C ALA A 136 -10.90 9.26 7.09
N TYR A 137 -10.26 8.46 6.22
CA TYR A 137 -9.01 7.77 6.56
C TYR A 137 -7.86 8.75 6.79
N ILE A 138 -7.67 9.73 5.90
CA ILE A 138 -6.60 10.74 6.04
C ILE A 138 -6.79 11.54 7.32
N ASP A 139 -8.01 11.97 7.66
CA ASP A 139 -8.30 12.71 8.88
C ASP A 139 -8.05 11.87 10.14
N ALA A 140 -8.43 10.59 10.12
CA ALA A 140 -8.12 9.66 11.21
C ALA A 140 -6.60 9.51 11.38
N TYR A 141 -5.86 9.32 10.31
CA TYR A 141 -4.40 9.18 10.36
C TYR A 141 -3.71 10.47 10.84
N ARG A 142 -4.16 11.66 10.40
CA ARG A 142 -3.68 12.94 10.94
C ARG A 142 -3.84 13.05 12.45
N LYS A 143 -5.04 12.66 12.94
CA LYS A 143 -5.34 12.69 14.38
C LYS A 143 -4.45 11.73 15.16
N GLU A 144 -4.30 10.50 14.68
CA GLU A 144 -3.51 9.45 15.34
C GLU A 144 -2.01 9.75 15.34
N THR A 145 -1.51 10.44 14.29
CA THR A 145 -0.08 10.69 14.11
C THR A 145 0.37 12.09 14.55
N ARG A 146 -0.53 12.88 15.12
CA ARG A 146 -0.26 14.29 15.48
C ARG A 146 0.91 14.47 16.45
N HIS A 147 1.09 13.53 17.38
CA HIS A 147 2.05 13.64 18.49
C HIS A 147 3.09 12.53 18.50
N ILE A 148 3.17 11.74 17.43
CA ILE A 148 4.17 10.67 17.34
C ILE A 148 5.50 11.19 16.80
N ARG A 149 6.53 10.39 17.03
CA ARG A 149 7.90 10.67 16.59
C ARG A 149 7.99 10.96 15.08
N PRO A 150 9.04 11.69 14.65
CA PRO A 150 9.36 11.86 13.25
C PRO A 150 9.56 10.51 12.53
N ILE A 151 9.31 10.48 11.23
CA ILE A 151 9.68 9.34 10.39
C ILE A 151 11.20 9.24 10.28
N TRP A 152 11.86 10.40 10.21
CA TRP A 152 13.30 10.50 10.02
C TRP A 152 14.08 9.82 11.13
N GLY A 153 14.77 8.72 10.79
CA GLY A 153 15.65 8.02 11.72
C GLY A 153 14.96 7.23 12.82
N ILE A 154 13.64 7.00 12.74
CA ILE A 154 12.94 6.20 13.75
C ILE A 154 13.49 4.77 13.77
N ASP A 155 13.74 4.24 14.96
CA ASP A 155 14.06 2.83 15.12
C ASP A 155 12.86 1.97 14.70
N ARG A 156 13.08 0.99 13.83
CA ARG A 156 12.03 0.09 13.36
C ARG A 156 11.35 -0.69 14.48
N ASN A 157 12.06 -0.90 15.61
CA ASN A 157 11.57 -1.56 16.82
C ASN A 157 10.87 -0.58 17.80
N ASP A 158 10.83 0.73 17.49
CA ASP A 158 10.11 1.68 18.34
C ASP A 158 8.61 1.37 18.31
N ARG A 159 7.94 1.53 19.48
CA ARG A 159 6.49 1.32 19.59
C ARG A 159 5.65 2.19 18.66
N GLU A 160 6.18 3.35 18.26
CA GLU A 160 5.51 4.28 17.36
C GLU A 160 5.89 4.05 15.88
N ALA A 161 6.87 3.16 15.59
CA ALA A 161 7.36 2.92 14.24
C ALA A 161 6.25 2.56 13.24
N HIS A 162 5.31 1.71 13.65
CA HIS A 162 4.17 1.36 12.80
C HIS A 162 3.34 2.60 12.42
N LEU A 163 3.01 3.47 13.39
CA LEU A 163 2.25 4.69 13.10
C LEU A 163 3.04 5.67 12.23
N ALA A 164 4.35 5.80 12.49
CA ALA A 164 5.22 6.68 11.72
C ALA A 164 5.40 6.20 10.28
N LEU A 165 5.79 4.95 10.09
CA LEU A 165 6.17 4.41 8.79
C LEU A 165 4.97 4.11 7.88
N TYR A 166 3.79 3.82 8.45
CA TYR A 166 2.56 3.54 7.68
C TYR A 166 1.68 4.79 7.53
N ARG A 167 1.21 5.34 8.66
CA ARG A 167 0.14 6.35 8.65
C ARG A 167 0.65 7.77 8.47
N LYS A 168 1.69 8.16 9.22
CA LYS A 168 2.25 9.52 9.11
C LYS A 168 2.84 9.77 7.73
N GLY A 169 3.55 8.78 7.15
CA GLY A 169 4.05 8.89 5.79
C GLY A 169 2.94 8.93 4.74
N SER A 170 1.83 8.19 4.92
CA SER A 170 0.68 8.29 4.03
C SER A 170 0.01 9.68 4.08
N VAL A 171 -0.03 10.32 5.25
CA VAL A 171 -0.49 11.71 5.39
C VAL A 171 0.44 12.67 4.66
N LEU A 172 1.76 12.48 4.78
CA LEU A 172 2.75 13.27 4.03
C LEU A 172 2.52 13.15 2.52
N LEU A 173 2.28 11.94 2.01
CA LEU A 173 2.00 11.71 0.59
C LEU A 173 0.68 12.36 0.15
N ALA A 174 -0.37 12.30 0.99
CA ALA A 174 -1.63 12.98 0.73
C ALA A 174 -1.46 14.50 0.67
N ASP A 175 -0.66 15.07 1.57
CA ASP A 175 -0.35 16.51 1.57
C ASP A 175 0.48 16.91 0.34
N LEU A 176 1.44 16.06 -0.07
CA LEU A 176 2.23 16.29 -1.27
C LEU A 176 1.35 16.24 -2.52
N LEU A 177 0.41 15.29 -2.61
CA LEU A 177 -0.57 15.21 -3.70
C LEU A 177 -1.35 16.53 -3.85
N VAL A 178 -1.88 17.07 -2.75
CA VAL A 178 -2.59 18.36 -2.76
C VAL A 178 -1.67 19.50 -3.18
N ARG A 179 -0.42 19.47 -2.73
CA ARG A 179 0.56 20.54 -2.95
C ARG A 179 1.03 20.65 -4.40
N VAL A 180 1.27 19.53 -5.07
CA VAL A 180 1.84 19.52 -6.42
C VAL A 180 0.81 19.25 -7.52
N GLY A 181 -0.40 18.80 -7.14
CA GLY A 181 -1.46 18.40 -8.06
C GLY A 181 -1.37 16.93 -8.48
N GLU A 182 -2.49 16.41 -8.95
CA GLU A 182 -2.67 14.96 -9.16
C GLU A 182 -1.74 14.41 -10.26
N GLU A 183 -1.71 15.05 -11.42
CA GLU A 183 -0.91 14.57 -12.55
C GLU A 183 0.61 14.61 -12.28
N PRO A 184 1.21 15.74 -11.80
CA PRO A 184 2.61 15.78 -11.44
C PRO A 184 2.96 14.77 -10.34
N PHE A 185 2.08 14.58 -9.35
CA PHE A 185 2.30 13.65 -8.26
C PHE A 185 2.38 12.19 -8.75
N PHE A 186 1.40 11.70 -9.52
CA PHE A 186 1.42 10.31 -9.98
C PHE A 186 2.51 10.06 -11.02
N ASN A 187 2.87 11.04 -11.86
CA ASN A 187 4.04 10.95 -12.73
C ASN A 187 5.34 10.84 -11.92
N PHE A 188 5.45 11.59 -10.81
CA PHE A 188 6.57 11.49 -9.89
C PHE A 188 6.63 10.08 -9.25
N LEU A 189 5.52 9.54 -8.73
CA LEU A 189 5.48 8.18 -8.15
C LEU A 189 5.86 7.10 -9.16
N ALA A 190 5.36 7.18 -10.38
CA ALA A 190 5.76 6.27 -11.46
C ALA A 190 7.28 6.32 -11.72
N GLY A 191 7.86 7.53 -11.70
CA GLY A 191 9.31 7.70 -11.82
C GLY A 191 10.09 7.11 -10.66
N VAL A 192 9.60 7.24 -9.41
CA VAL A 192 10.22 6.61 -8.21
C VAL A 192 10.29 5.09 -8.36
N ILE A 193 9.20 4.47 -8.85
CA ILE A 193 9.13 3.03 -9.11
C ILE A 193 10.15 2.64 -10.19
N GLN A 194 10.16 3.33 -11.32
CA GLN A 194 11.06 3.05 -12.45
C GLN A 194 12.54 3.23 -12.10
N ALA A 195 12.85 4.23 -11.26
CA ALA A 195 14.21 4.49 -10.79
C ALA A 195 14.69 3.52 -9.69
N HIS A 196 13.83 2.59 -9.24
CA HIS A 196 14.13 1.63 -8.17
C HIS A 196 14.71 2.28 -6.92
N ILE A 197 14.12 3.39 -6.45
CA ILE A 197 14.58 4.13 -5.28
C ILE A 197 14.52 3.25 -4.03
N THR A 198 15.61 3.16 -3.28
CA THR A 198 15.75 2.26 -2.13
C THR A 198 15.94 2.97 -0.78
N ASN A 199 16.21 4.27 -0.77
CA ASN A 199 16.46 5.02 0.45
C ASN A 199 15.98 6.47 0.35
N THR A 200 15.83 7.10 1.51
CA THR A 200 15.25 8.44 1.62
C THR A 200 16.11 9.52 0.98
N SER A 201 17.46 9.41 1.01
CA SER A 201 18.31 10.41 0.34
C SER A 201 18.08 10.39 -1.16
N ALA A 202 18.15 9.21 -1.79
CA ALA A 202 17.87 9.06 -3.22
C ALA A 202 16.44 9.51 -3.59
N PHE A 203 15.46 9.28 -2.69
CA PHE A 203 14.10 9.77 -2.88
C PHE A 203 14.04 11.30 -2.87
N LEU A 204 14.74 11.98 -1.95
CA LEU A 204 14.78 13.43 -1.88
C LEU A 204 15.51 14.04 -3.10
N ASP A 205 16.61 13.45 -3.54
CA ASP A 205 17.33 13.88 -4.74
C ASP A 205 16.45 13.74 -6.00
N PHE A 206 15.71 12.63 -6.09
CA PHE A 206 14.76 12.42 -7.17
C PHE A 206 13.58 13.40 -7.10
N ALA A 207 13.07 13.70 -5.89
CA ALA A 207 12.04 14.71 -5.68
C ALA A 207 12.51 16.10 -6.09
N GLU A 208 13.78 16.49 -5.79
CA GLU A 208 14.34 17.74 -6.27
C GLU A 208 14.35 17.83 -7.78
N SER A 209 14.77 16.76 -8.46
CA SER A 209 14.87 16.70 -9.92
C SER A 209 13.52 16.78 -10.64
N ARG A 210 12.45 16.25 -10.02
CA ARG A 210 11.13 16.12 -10.65
C ARG A 210 10.12 17.16 -10.17
N LEU A 211 10.18 17.56 -8.92
CA LEU A 211 9.23 18.48 -8.28
C LEU A 211 9.86 19.81 -7.87
N GLY A 212 11.19 19.92 -8.00
CA GLY A 212 11.95 21.11 -7.64
C GLY A 212 12.31 21.22 -6.16
N ARG A 213 13.35 22.03 -5.87
CA ARG A 213 13.96 22.17 -4.55
C ARG A 213 12.96 22.55 -3.45
N LYS A 214 12.01 23.44 -3.73
CA LYS A 214 10.99 23.83 -2.72
C LYS A 214 10.14 22.68 -2.22
N ASN A 215 9.83 21.71 -3.08
CA ASN A 215 9.06 20.52 -2.71
C ASN A 215 9.95 19.49 -2.02
N ARG A 216 11.18 19.33 -2.47
CA ARG A 216 12.19 18.49 -1.80
C ARG A 216 12.41 18.94 -0.35
N ASP A 217 12.65 20.25 -0.12
CA ASP A 217 12.88 20.80 1.21
C ASP A 217 11.64 20.68 2.11
N TRP A 218 10.45 20.85 1.52
CA TRP A 218 9.19 20.63 2.23
C TRP A 218 9.02 19.16 2.66
N ILE A 219 9.31 18.20 1.79
CA ILE A 219 9.25 16.76 2.11
C ILE A 219 10.22 16.44 3.25
N GLU A 220 11.48 16.87 3.14
CA GLU A 220 12.50 16.62 4.17
C GLU A 220 12.08 17.19 5.53
N LYS A 221 11.56 18.43 5.55
CA LYS A 221 11.02 19.03 6.76
C LYS A 221 9.92 18.18 7.38
N ARG A 222 8.95 17.74 6.57
CA ARG A 222 7.82 16.90 7.03
C ARG A 222 8.26 15.52 7.54
N LEU A 223 9.33 14.96 7.00
CA LEU A 223 9.91 13.71 7.51
C LEU A 223 10.56 13.87 8.89
N LYS A 224 11.05 15.08 9.19
CA LYS A 224 11.75 15.44 10.44
C LYS A 224 10.81 16.01 11.52
N GLU A 225 9.57 16.31 11.21
CA GLU A 225 8.51 16.71 12.15
C GLU A 225 7.76 15.47 12.67
#